data_a76e3053744e7c353f492357fad96ff2
#
_entry.id   a76e3053744e7c353f492357fad96ff2
#
_cell.length_a   1.000
_cell.length_b   1.000
_cell.length_c   1.000
_cell.angle_alpha   90.00
_cell.angle_beta   90.00
_cell.angle_gamma   90.00
#
_symmetry.space_group_name_H-M   'P 1'
#
loop_
_entity.id
_entity.type
_entity.pdbx_description
1 polymer ?
#
loop_
_entity_poly.entity_id
_entity_poly.type
_entity_poly.pdbx_seq_one_letter_code
_entity_poly.pdbx_strand_id
1 'polypeptide(L)'
;LREGQEVMRQLDEFFSRIMLSTSLNADQMKAHIHVLLAYLSRETVVRGGHALSRAFAENLQELRELEALVEVEDICYWTFTQVRRHLERLETGHFRAGTIAERVLDWLEGSFRERVVLPDVAKAVGASVSTVVQGLRRETKKTFQQHLRGLRLREARTLLADTDTPIALIATQCGFCDQSHLTRSFRRELGVTPRRYRLLAGGG
;
A
#
# COMPACT_ATOMS: atom_id res chain seq x y z
N LEU A 1 14.00 19.13 2.95
CA LEU A 1 15.47 18.92 3.18
C LEU A 1 15.91 19.33 4.61
N ARG A 2 15.58 20.53 5.11
CA ARG A 2 16.01 20.97 6.45
C ARG A 2 15.34 20.21 7.60
N GLU A 3 14.04 19.94 7.49
CA GLU A 3 13.29 19.21 8.54
C GLU A 3 13.73 17.76 8.66
N GLY A 4 13.99 17.07 7.57
CA GLY A 4 14.48 15.69 7.59
C GLY A 4 15.87 15.57 8.17
N GLN A 5 16.78 16.52 7.83
CA GLN A 5 18.13 16.57 8.43
C GLN A 5 18.07 16.82 9.94
N GLU A 6 17.15 17.67 10.41
CA GLU A 6 16.97 17.93 11.82
C GLU A 6 16.46 16.71 12.58
N VAL A 7 15.48 16.00 12.00
CA VAL A 7 14.98 14.74 12.59
C VAL A 7 16.10 13.70 12.69
N MET A 8 16.91 13.55 11.65
CA MET A 8 18.05 12.61 11.67
C MET A 8 19.08 12.99 12.73
N ARG A 9 19.38 14.29 12.90
CA ARG A 9 20.29 14.77 13.95
C ARG A 9 19.76 14.47 15.35
N GLN A 10 18.47 14.72 15.60
CA GLN A 10 17.83 14.43 16.87
C GLN A 10 17.81 12.92 17.18
N LEU A 11 17.62 12.09 16.15
CA LEU A 11 17.69 10.64 16.27
C LEU A 11 19.09 10.16 16.64
N ASP A 12 20.11 10.71 16.01
CA ASP A 12 21.52 10.41 16.29
C ASP A 12 21.90 10.81 17.72
N GLU A 13 21.48 11.99 18.15
CA GLU A 13 21.66 12.43 19.55
C GLU A 13 20.91 11.52 20.55
N PHE A 14 19.70 11.12 20.21
CA PHE A 14 18.89 10.22 21.05
C PHE A 14 19.56 8.85 21.20
N PHE A 15 20.00 8.23 20.10
CA PHE A 15 20.71 6.94 20.15
C PHE A 15 22.05 7.05 20.83
N SER A 16 22.80 8.13 20.63
CA SER A 16 24.07 8.37 21.33
C SER A 16 23.88 8.43 22.84
N ARG A 17 22.78 9.06 23.31
CA ARG A 17 22.43 9.07 24.74
C ARG A 17 22.03 7.70 25.26
N ILE A 18 21.28 6.91 24.47
CA ILE A 18 20.88 5.55 24.84
C ILE A 18 22.12 4.65 24.98
N MET A 19 23.03 4.71 24.02
CA MET A 19 24.27 3.94 24.03
C MET A 19 25.17 4.26 25.23
N LEU A 20 25.09 5.49 25.75
CA LEU A 20 25.82 5.94 26.95
C LEU A 20 25.06 5.64 28.23
N SER A 21 23.77 5.31 28.19
CA SER A 21 22.95 5.01 29.35
C SER A 21 22.83 3.49 29.55
N THR A 22 23.30 2.97 30.66
CA THR A 22 23.18 1.55 31.05
C THR A 22 21.78 1.11 31.45
N SER A 23 20.73 1.91 31.22
CA SER A 23 19.40 1.70 31.80
C SER A 23 18.32 1.19 30.86
N LEU A 24 18.49 1.27 29.54
CA LEU A 24 17.50 0.75 28.58
C LEU A 24 17.91 -0.64 28.08
N ASN A 25 17.00 -1.61 28.23
CA ASN A 25 17.16 -2.92 27.63
C ASN A 25 16.62 -2.94 26.17
N ALA A 26 16.99 -3.96 25.40
CA ALA A 26 16.59 -4.11 24.00
C ALA A 26 15.05 -4.10 23.83
N ASP A 27 14.29 -4.71 24.73
CA ASP A 27 12.83 -4.80 24.64
C ASP A 27 12.14 -3.44 24.82
N GLN A 28 12.63 -2.64 25.77
CA GLN A 28 12.13 -1.27 25.98
C GLN A 28 12.42 -0.39 24.77
N MET A 29 13.58 -0.56 24.16
CA MET A 29 13.96 0.18 22.96
C MET A 29 13.08 -0.23 21.77
N LYS A 30 12.87 -1.52 21.55
CA LYS A 30 11.95 -2.03 20.51
C LYS A 30 10.54 -1.45 20.68
N ALA A 31 10.01 -1.42 21.90
CA ALA A 31 8.68 -0.85 22.17
C ALA A 31 8.55 0.61 21.71
N HIS A 32 9.57 1.44 21.95
CA HIS A 32 9.57 2.84 21.49
C HIS A 32 9.69 2.94 19.97
N ILE A 33 10.50 2.07 19.37
CA ILE A 33 10.69 2.03 17.91
C ILE A 33 9.39 1.60 17.21
N HIS A 34 8.62 0.67 17.77
CA HIS A 34 7.30 0.29 17.25
C HIS A 34 6.36 1.49 17.14
N VAL A 35 6.31 2.34 18.17
CA VAL A 35 5.48 3.55 18.15
C VAL A 35 5.98 4.54 17.08
N LEU A 36 7.29 4.71 16.96
CA LEU A 36 7.88 5.60 15.95
C LEU A 36 7.58 5.11 14.53
N LEU A 37 7.75 3.81 14.25
CA LEU A 37 7.46 3.22 12.94
C LEU A 37 5.98 3.32 12.58
N ALA A 38 5.08 3.08 13.53
CA ALA A 38 3.65 3.24 13.33
C ALA A 38 3.28 4.69 12.97
N TYR A 39 3.90 5.67 13.63
CA TYR A 39 3.70 7.08 13.33
C TYR A 39 4.24 7.44 11.93
N LEU A 40 5.45 7.03 11.59
CA LEU A 40 6.05 7.27 10.28
C LEU A 40 5.27 6.60 9.15
N SER A 41 4.79 5.38 9.36
CA SER A 41 3.95 4.66 8.40
C SER A 41 2.61 5.38 8.18
N ARG A 42 2.00 5.91 9.25
CA ARG A 42 0.78 6.72 9.15
C ARG A 42 1.03 7.99 8.32
N GLU A 43 2.13 8.71 8.58
CA GLU A 43 2.45 9.94 7.84
C GLU A 43 2.73 9.65 6.35
N THR A 44 3.38 8.54 6.03
CA THR A 44 3.59 8.11 4.64
C THR A 44 2.28 7.76 3.93
N VAL A 45 1.29 7.19 4.62
CA VAL A 45 -0.06 6.98 4.07
C VAL A 45 -0.79 8.29 3.85
N VAL A 46 -0.81 9.17 4.87
CA VAL A 46 -1.59 10.43 4.83
C VAL A 46 -1.02 11.42 3.81
N ARG A 47 0.31 11.59 3.78
CA ARG A 47 0.99 12.57 2.91
C ARG A 47 1.43 11.98 1.58
N GLY A 48 1.75 10.69 1.54
CA GLY A 48 2.33 10.00 0.39
C GLY A 48 1.30 9.31 -0.52
N GLY A 49 0.02 9.22 -0.13
CA GLY A 49 -1.01 8.52 -0.93
C GLY A 49 -0.78 7.02 -1.08
N HIS A 50 -0.06 6.40 -0.13
CA HIS A 50 0.15 4.94 -0.12
C HIS A 50 -1.18 4.20 0.06
N ALA A 51 -1.37 3.12 -0.67
CA ALA A 51 -2.42 2.17 -0.37
C ALA A 51 -2.22 1.63 1.05
N LEU A 52 -3.25 1.75 1.89
CA LEU A 52 -3.22 1.34 3.30
C LEU A 52 -2.75 -0.11 3.47
N SER A 53 -3.16 -1.01 2.56
CA SER A 53 -2.78 -2.43 2.55
C SER A 53 -1.27 -2.66 2.38
N ARG A 54 -0.61 -1.84 1.56
CA ARG A 54 0.84 -1.95 1.35
C ARG A 54 1.63 -1.38 2.51
N ALA A 55 1.24 -0.19 3.00
CA ALA A 55 1.86 0.39 4.19
C ALA A 55 1.76 -0.55 5.40
N PHE A 56 0.63 -1.26 5.53
CA PHE A 56 0.45 -2.27 6.56
C PHE A 56 1.35 -3.50 6.38
N ALA A 57 1.50 -4.00 5.15
CA ALA A 57 2.37 -5.13 4.85
C ALA A 57 3.85 -4.79 5.08
N GLU A 58 4.30 -3.60 4.66
CA GLU A 58 5.66 -3.10 4.91
C GLU A 58 5.92 -2.95 6.41
N ASN A 59 4.96 -2.38 7.16
CA ASN A 59 5.05 -2.23 8.62
C ASN A 59 5.18 -3.60 9.32
N LEU A 60 4.37 -4.60 8.93
CA LEU A 60 4.48 -5.96 9.48
C LEU A 60 5.86 -6.59 9.20
N GLN A 61 6.45 -6.34 8.05
CA GLN A 61 7.79 -6.82 7.74
C GLN A 61 8.84 -6.11 8.61
N GLU A 62 8.77 -4.78 8.72
CA GLU A 62 9.65 -3.98 9.57
C GLU A 62 9.58 -4.43 11.04
N LEU A 63 8.38 -4.73 11.55
CA LEU A 63 8.19 -5.26 12.90
C LEU A 63 8.89 -6.62 13.09
N ARG A 64 8.78 -7.53 12.12
CA ARG A 64 9.45 -8.83 12.19
C ARG A 64 10.98 -8.72 12.15
N GLU A 65 11.48 -7.81 11.31
CA GLU A 65 12.91 -7.53 11.23
C GLU A 65 13.45 -6.99 12.56
N LEU A 66 12.74 -6.04 13.17
CA LEU A 66 13.09 -5.46 14.47
C LEU A 66 13.08 -6.51 15.60
N GLU A 67 12.05 -7.38 15.63
CA GLU A 67 11.95 -8.42 16.64
C GLU A 67 13.07 -9.47 16.56
N ALA A 68 13.61 -9.69 15.38
CA ALA A 68 14.72 -10.63 15.18
C ALA A 68 16.07 -10.09 15.66
N LEU A 69 16.20 -8.78 15.90
CA LEU A 69 17.43 -8.18 16.40
C LEU A 69 17.58 -8.39 17.91
N VAL A 70 18.77 -8.68 18.38
CA VAL A 70 19.07 -8.93 19.80
C VAL A 70 19.98 -7.85 20.37
N GLU A 71 21.01 -7.48 19.63
CA GLU A 71 22.01 -6.52 20.09
C GLU A 71 21.51 -5.07 19.94
N VAL A 72 21.80 -4.24 20.94
CA VAL A 72 21.37 -2.84 20.98
C VAL A 72 21.96 -2.05 19.80
N GLU A 73 23.19 -2.31 19.42
CA GLU A 73 23.87 -1.69 18.30
C GLU A 73 23.15 -1.98 16.97
N ASP A 74 22.74 -3.23 16.75
CA ASP A 74 22.02 -3.64 15.55
C ASP A 74 20.63 -2.98 15.48
N ILE A 75 19.94 -2.89 16.62
CA ILE A 75 18.65 -2.20 16.74
C ILE A 75 18.80 -0.72 16.40
N CYS A 76 19.82 -0.04 16.91
CA CYS A 76 20.10 1.36 16.61
C CYS A 76 20.39 1.57 15.12
N TYR A 77 21.30 0.77 14.54
CA TYR A 77 21.66 0.88 13.13
C TYR A 77 20.47 0.60 12.21
N TRP A 78 19.70 -0.44 12.49
CA TRP A 78 18.50 -0.78 11.75
C TRP A 78 17.46 0.34 11.81
N THR A 79 17.19 0.88 13.02
CA THR A 79 16.23 1.98 13.21
C THR A 79 16.63 3.22 12.44
N PHE A 80 17.90 3.61 12.52
CA PHE A 80 18.43 4.74 11.77
C PHE A 80 18.20 4.57 10.25
N THR A 81 18.42 3.36 9.76
CA THR A 81 18.22 3.03 8.35
C THR A 81 16.73 3.11 7.94
N GLN A 82 15.82 2.61 8.79
CA GLN A 82 14.39 2.67 8.50
C GLN A 82 13.84 4.11 8.56
N VAL A 83 14.19 4.87 9.59
CA VAL A 83 13.76 6.27 9.71
C VAL A 83 14.26 7.09 8.51
N ARG A 84 15.52 6.95 8.12
CA ARG A 84 16.04 7.61 6.92
C ARG A 84 15.22 7.26 5.67
N ARG A 85 14.89 5.98 5.47
CA ARG A 85 14.06 5.51 4.36
C ARG A 85 12.67 6.15 4.37
N HIS A 86 12.03 6.25 5.55
CA HIS A 86 10.73 6.91 5.68
C HIS A 86 10.82 8.42 5.42
N LEU A 87 11.85 9.09 5.90
CA LEU A 87 12.08 10.53 5.65
C LEU A 87 12.33 10.81 4.16
N GLU A 88 13.16 10.01 3.49
CA GLU A 88 13.38 10.11 2.05
C GLU A 88 12.08 9.96 1.27
N ARG A 89 11.19 9.06 1.69
CA ARG A 89 9.85 8.90 1.12
C ARG A 89 8.97 10.13 1.33
N LEU A 90 9.01 10.75 2.51
CA LEU A 90 8.23 11.96 2.83
C LEU A 90 8.76 13.20 2.11
N GLU A 91 10.08 13.38 2.04
CA GLU A 91 10.71 14.55 1.42
C GLU A 91 10.58 14.58 -0.10
N THR A 92 10.69 13.41 -0.73
CA THR A 92 10.58 13.34 -2.18
C THR A 92 9.16 13.61 -2.65
N GLY A 93 8.16 13.64 -1.75
CA GLY A 93 6.74 13.86 -2.08
C GLY A 93 6.27 12.98 -3.24
N HIS A 94 7.13 12.08 -3.66
CA HIS A 94 7.01 11.26 -4.83
C HIS A 94 7.45 9.85 -4.48
N PHE A 95 6.56 8.98 -4.60
CA PHE A 95 6.68 7.59 -4.92
C PHE A 95 7.76 7.26 -5.99
N ARG A 96 9.01 7.66 -5.80
CA ARG A 96 10.07 7.39 -6.79
C ARG A 96 10.92 6.16 -6.49
N ALA A 97 10.68 5.45 -5.40
CA ALA A 97 11.43 4.23 -5.06
C ALA A 97 10.81 2.93 -5.61
N GLY A 98 9.67 2.99 -6.29
CA GLY A 98 9.06 1.85 -6.97
C GLY A 98 9.15 1.95 -8.49
N THR A 99 9.02 0.84 -9.17
CA THR A 99 8.86 0.81 -10.62
C THR A 99 7.61 1.58 -11.05
N ILE A 100 7.51 1.96 -12.33
CA ILE A 100 6.29 2.59 -12.86
C ILE A 100 5.06 1.71 -12.62
N ALA A 101 5.20 0.40 -12.75
CA ALA A 101 4.10 -0.53 -12.50
C ALA A 101 3.64 -0.48 -11.04
N GLU A 102 4.56 -0.52 -10.09
CA GLU A 102 4.23 -0.43 -8.66
C GLU A 102 3.50 0.86 -8.32
N ARG A 103 3.99 2.01 -8.78
CA ARG A 103 3.33 3.31 -8.56
C ARG A 103 1.93 3.38 -9.13
N VAL A 104 1.71 2.81 -10.30
CA VAL A 104 0.39 2.74 -10.94
C VAL A 104 -0.53 1.81 -10.16
N LEU A 105 -0.05 0.66 -9.72
CA LEU A 105 -0.85 -0.30 -8.94
C LEU A 105 -1.27 0.29 -7.59
N ASP A 106 -0.37 0.96 -6.90
CA ASP A 106 -0.65 1.66 -5.64
C ASP A 106 -1.72 2.74 -5.83
N TRP A 107 -1.58 3.55 -6.88
CA TRP A 107 -2.57 4.58 -7.20
C TRP A 107 -3.95 3.97 -7.51
N LEU A 108 -3.97 2.86 -8.26
CA LEU A 108 -5.20 2.16 -8.58
C LEU A 108 -5.90 1.58 -7.34
N GLU A 109 -5.17 1.04 -6.37
CA GLU A 109 -5.75 0.51 -5.13
C GLU A 109 -6.50 1.58 -4.33
N GLY A 110 -6.02 2.83 -4.35
CA GLY A 110 -6.72 3.96 -3.71
C GLY A 110 -7.93 4.50 -4.48
N SER A 111 -7.98 4.29 -5.81
CA SER A 111 -8.92 5.03 -6.67
C SER A 111 -9.81 4.14 -7.57
N PHE A 112 -9.72 2.80 -7.52
CA PHE A 112 -10.39 1.90 -8.47
C PHE A 112 -11.92 2.00 -8.47
N ARG A 113 -12.50 2.49 -7.38
CA ARG A 113 -13.97 2.65 -7.24
C ARG A 113 -14.51 3.80 -8.07
N GLU A 114 -13.66 4.78 -8.38
CA GLU A 114 -14.01 5.98 -9.13
C GLU A 114 -13.88 5.77 -10.64
N ARG A 115 -14.22 6.83 -11.41
CA ARG A 115 -13.95 6.85 -12.83
C ARG A 115 -12.45 7.08 -13.08
N VAL A 116 -11.73 6.01 -13.38
CA VAL A 116 -10.30 6.05 -13.64
C VAL A 116 -10.02 6.04 -15.13
N VAL A 117 -9.24 7.02 -15.61
CA VAL A 117 -8.72 7.06 -16.98
C VAL A 117 -7.19 7.11 -16.98
N LEU A 118 -6.59 6.45 -17.95
CA LEU A 118 -5.13 6.26 -18.00
C LEU A 118 -4.32 7.57 -18.00
N PRO A 119 -4.75 8.67 -18.69
CA PRO A 119 -4.05 9.95 -18.61
C PRO A 119 -3.93 10.52 -17.20
N ASP A 120 -4.99 10.41 -16.38
CA ASP A 120 -4.98 10.93 -15.01
C ASP A 120 -3.99 10.15 -14.14
N VAL A 121 -3.95 8.82 -14.31
CA VAL A 121 -2.98 7.96 -13.62
C VAL A 121 -1.56 8.31 -14.03
N ALA A 122 -1.30 8.49 -15.33
CA ALA A 122 0.02 8.85 -15.84
C ALA A 122 0.50 10.19 -15.24
N LYS A 123 -0.39 11.18 -15.16
CA LYS A 123 -0.12 12.47 -14.50
C LYS A 123 0.17 12.29 -13.01
N ALA A 124 -0.65 11.52 -12.31
CA ALA A 124 -0.50 11.28 -10.86
C ALA A 124 0.82 10.58 -10.52
N VAL A 125 1.25 9.60 -11.34
CA VAL A 125 2.53 8.91 -11.14
C VAL A 125 3.72 9.64 -11.76
N GLY A 126 3.55 10.83 -12.34
CA GLY A 126 4.63 11.63 -12.93
C GLY A 126 5.30 10.95 -14.14
N ALA A 127 4.51 10.31 -15.03
CA ALA A 127 4.99 9.59 -16.18
C ALA A 127 4.14 9.87 -17.43
N SER A 128 4.64 9.54 -18.62
CA SER A 128 3.82 9.57 -19.83
C SER A 128 2.89 8.35 -19.88
N VAL A 129 1.77 8.45 -20.61
CA VAL A 129 0.86 7.32 -20.85
C VAL A 129 1.61 6.13 -21.46
N SER A 130 2.51 6.39 -22.40
CA SER A 130 3.34 5.36 -23.04
C SER A 130 4.23 4.65 -22.02
N THR A 131 4.88 5.40 -21.12
CA THR A 131 5.74 4.85 -20.06
C THR A 131 4.93 3.97 -19.09
N VAL A 132 3.72 4.39 -18.70
CA VAL A 132 2.82 3.60 -17.87
C VAL A 132 2.43 2.28 -18.55
N VAL A 133 1.99 2.34 -19.80
CA VAL A 133 1.59 1.13 -20.56
C VAL A 133 2.75 0.15 -20.71
N GLN A 134 3.93 0.64 -21.08
CA GLN A 134 5.11 -0.21 -21.26
C GLN A 134 5.61 -0.78 -19.92
N GLY A 135 5.65 0.03 -18.86
CA GLY A 135 6.05 -0.40 -17.53
C GLY A 135 5.15 -1.51 -17.00
N LEU A 136 3.83 -1.30 -17.01
CA LEU A 136 2.87 -2.32 -16.59
C LEU A 136 3.03 -3.62 -17.39
N ARG A 137 3.12 -3.53 -18.72
CA ARG A 137 3.21 -4.72 -19.58
C ARG A 137 4.51 -5.49 -19.38
N ARG A 138 5.63 -4.77 -19.22
CA ARG A 138 6.95 -5.38 -18.98
C ARG A 138 7.00 -6.13 -17.66
N GLU A 139 6.47 -5.53 -16.59
CA GLU A 139 6.65 -6.02 -15.23
C GLU A 139 5.55 -6.99 -14.79
N THR A 140 4.30 -6.73 -15.18
CA THR A 140 3.15 -7.53 -14.73
C THR A 140 2.55 -8.44 -15.80
N LYS A 141 2.95 -8.28 -17.07
CA LYS A 141 2.35 -8.95 -18.23
C LYS A 141 0.86 -8.64 -18.44
N LYS A 142 0.31 -7.68 -17.70
CA LYS A 142 -1.09 -7.26 -17.76
C LYS A 142 -1.20 -5.82 -18.24
N THR A 143 -2.37 -5.50 -18.82
CA THR A 143 -2.72 -4.14 -19.21
C THR A 143 -3.29 -3.38 -18.03
N PHE A 144 -3.29 -2.05 -18.10
CA PHE A 144 -3.95 -1.17 -17.15
C PHE A 144 -5.41 -1.56 -16.88
N GLN A 145 -6.19 -1.84 -17.94
CA GLN A 145 -7.58 -2.24 -17.82
C GLN A 145 -7.76 -3.61 -17.12
N GLN A 146 -6.82 -4.53 -17.31
CA GLN A 146 -6.83 -5.81 -16.61
C GLN A 146 -6.57 -5.64 -15.12
N HIS A 147 -5.65 -4.75 -14.72
CA HIS A 147 -5.41 -4.43 -13.32
C HIS A 147 -6.62 -3.77 -12.67
N LEU A 148 -7.14 -2.69 -13.27
CA LEU A 148 -8.32 -1.98 -12.77
C LEU A 148 -9.53 -2.92 -12.59
N ARG A 149 -9.78 -3.77 -13.61
CA ARG A 149 -10.85 -4.75 -13.54
C ARG A 149 -10.62 -5.80 -12.45
N GLY A 150 -9.39 -6.27 -12.29
CA GLY A 150 -9.03 -7.23 -11.25
C GLY A 150 -9.32 -6.71 -9.84
N LEU A 151 -8.97 -5.46 -9.57
CA LEU A 151 -9.25 -4.79 -8.29
C LEU A 151 -10.75 -4.70 -8.03
N ARG A 152 -11.51 -4.22 -9.01
CA ARG A 152 -12.97 -4.11 -8.92
C ARG A 152 -13.67 -5.46 -8.69
N LEU A 153 -13.19 -6.49 -9.37
CA LEU A 153 -13.74 -7.86 -9.19
C LEU A 153 -13.37 -8.47 -7.85
N ARG A 154 -12.17 -8.17 -7.32
CA ARG A 154 -11.76 -8.59 -5.98
C ARG A 154 -12.71 -8.04 -4.93
N GLU A 155 -12.96 -6.73 -4.97
CA GLU A 155 -13.91 -6.07 -4.07
C GLU A 155 -15.33 -6.61 -4.22
N ALA A 156 -15.80 -6.79 -5.47
CA ALA A 156 -17.12 -7.33 -5.73
C ALA A 156 -17.29 -8.74 -5.15
N ARG A 157 -16.24 -9.58 -5.18
CA ARG A 157 -16.26 -10.93 -4.56
C ARG A 157 -16.44 -10.85 -3.06
N THR A 158 -15.70 -9.95 -2.40
CA THR A 158 -15.83 -9.73 -0.95
C THR A 158 -17.25 -9.30 -0.59
N LEU A 159 -17.79 -8.27 -1.27
CA LEU A 159 -19.15 -7.80 -1.00
C LEU A 159 -20.23 -8.84 -1.30
N LEU A 160 -20.03 -9.67 -2.33
CA LEU A 160 -20.96 -10.74 -2.66
C LEU A 160 -20.95 -11.88 -1.63
N ALA A 161 -19.80 -12.16 -1.01
CA ALA A 161 -19.65 -13.21 0.00
C ALA A 161 -20.15 -12.75 1.38
N ASP A 162 -19.84 -11.50 1.74
CA ASP A 162 -19.97 -11.03 3.12
C ASP A 162 -21.25 -10.21 3.36
N THR A 163 -22.02 -9.88 2.29
CA THR A 163 -23.19 -9.00 2.41
C THR A 163 -24.35 -9.43 1.51
N ASP A 164 -25.58 -9.05 1.91
CA ASP A 164 -26.78 -9.17 1.09
C ASP A 164 -27.03 -7.98 0.17
N THR A 165 -26.05 -7.09 0.02
CA THR A 165 -26.15 -5.89 -0.82
C THR A 165 -26.60 -6.23 -2.23
N PRO A 166 -27.59 -5.53 -2.80
CA PRO A 166 -28.07 -5.78 -4.17
C PRO A 166 -26.93 -5.72 -5.19
N ILE A 167 -26.90 -6.64 -6.14
CA ILE A 167 -25.81 -6.77 -7.13
C ILE A 167 -25.64 -5.48 -7.96
N ALA A 168 -26.73 -4.77 -8.23
CA ALA A 168 -26.69 -3.48 -8.91
C ALA A 168 -25.91 -2.43 -8.09
N LEU A 169 -26.11 -2.40 -6.77
CA LEU A 169 -25.41 -1.49 -5.88
C LEU A 169 -23.93 -1.89 -5.72
N ILE A 170 -23.63 -3.20 -5.60
CA ILE A 170 -22.23 -3.69 -5.62
C ILE A 170 -21.52 -3.25 -6.90
N ALA A 171 -22.19 -3.32 -8.07
CA ALA A 171 -21.58 -2.86 -9.31
C ALA A 171 -21.14 -1.41 -9.23
N THR A 172 -21.99 -0.52 -8.74
CA THR A 172 -21.69 0.91 -8.58
C THR A 172 -20.58 1.14 -7.55
N GLN A 173 -20.66 0.49 -6.39
CA GLN A 173 -19.65 0.60 -5.32
C GLN A 173 -18.25 0.14 -5.77
N CYS A 174 -18.19 -0.86 -6.65
CA CYS A 174 -16.93 -1.36 -7.21
C CYS A 174 -16.48 -0.61 -8.47
N GLY A 175 -17.15 0.47 -8.88
CA GLY A 175 -16.78 1.30 -10.02
C GLY A 175 -17.16 0.72 -11.39
N PHE A 176 -18.06 -0.26 -11.47
CA PHE A 176 -18.66 -0.68 -12.73
C PHE A 176 -19.77 0.29 -13.15
N CYS A 177 -19.96 0.46 -14.47
CA CYS A 177 -21.01 1.36 -14.99
C CYS A 177 -22.42 0.88 -14.60
N ASP A 178 -22.64 -0.43 -14.60
CA ASP A 178 -23.92 -1.06 -14.30
C ASP A 178 -23.75 -2.55 -13.91
N GLN A 179 -24.84 -3.16 -13.47
CA GLN A 179 -24.89 -4.59 -13.11
C GLN A 179 -24.53 -5.51 -14.29
N SER A 180 -24.88 -5.15 -15.52
CA SER A 180 -24.60 -5.95 -16.71
C SER A 180 -23.10 -5.97 -17.01
N HIS A 181 -22.42 -4.84 -16.83
CA HIS A 181 -20.97 -4.72 -16.97
C HIS A 181 -20.24 -5.56 -15.90
N LEU A 182 -20.67 -5.48 -14.64
CA LEU A 182 -20.16 -6.36 -13.58
C LEU A 182 -20.37 -7.82 -13.95
N THR A 183 -21.59 -8.21 -14.32
CA THR A 183 -21.94 -9.62 -14.63
C THR A 183 -21.08 -10.18 -15.76
N ARG A 184 -20.91 -9.42 -16.87
CA ARG A 184 -20.05 -9.84 -18.00
C ARG A 184 -18.60 -10.00 -17.58
N SER A 185 -18.08 -9.04 -16.81
CA SER A 185 -16.70 -9.06 -16.32
C SER A 185 -16.44 -10.20 -15.35
N PHE A 186 -17.38 -10.42 -14.42
CA PHE A 186 -17.31 -11.48 -13.43
C PHE A 186 -17.36 -12.88 -14.06
N ARG A 187 -18.28 -13.08 -15.01
CA ARG A 187 -18.40 -14.36 -15.74
C ARG A 187 -17.16 -14.66 -16.58
N ARG A 188 -16.57 -13.65 -17.23
CA ARG A 188 -15.36 -13.81 -18.04
C ARG A 188 -14.13 -14.20 -17.21
N GLU A 189 -13.98 -13.63 -16.01
CA GLU A 189 -12.79 -13.86 -15.16
C GLU A 189 -12.95 -15.08 -14.24
N LEU A 190 -14.17 -15.38 -13.78
CA LEU A 190 -14.43 -16.39 -12.75
C LEU A 190 -15.32 -17.56 -13.25
N GLY A 191 -15.79 -17.52 -14.48
CA GLY A 191 -16.62 -18.58 -15.07
C GLY A 191 -18.07 -18.64 -14.57
N VAL A 192 -18.44 -17.88 -13.53
CA VAL A 192 -19.75 -17.87 -12.91
C VAL A 192 -20.34 -16.46 -12.85
N THR A 193 -21.66 -16.35 -12.69
CA THR A 193 -22.33 -15.05 -12.49
C THR A 193 -22.20 -14.59 -11.02
N PRO A 194 -22.29 -13.28 -10.73
CA PRO A 194 -22.30 -12.75 -9.36
C PRO A 194 -23.37 -13.40 -8.48
N ARG A 195 -24.58 -13.62 -9.02
CA ARG A 195 -25.66 -14.28 -8.29
C ARG A 195 -25.30 -15.72 -7.90
N ARG A 196 -24.72 -16.46 -8.83
CA ARG A 196 -24.29 -17.85 -8.55
C ARG A 196 -23.13 -17.88 -7.55
N TYR A 197 -22.21 -16.95 -7.67
CA TYR A 197 -21.10 -16.83 -6.72
C TYR A 197 -21.60 -16.58 -5.30
N ARG A 198 -22.55 -15.66 -5.10
CA ARG A 198 -23.18 -15.40 -3.79
C ARG A 198 -23.80 -16.66 -3.19
N LEU A 199 -24.54 -17.44 -3.98
CA LEU A 199 -25.14 -18.68 -3.51
C LEU A 199 -24.11 -19.72 -3.08
N LEU A 200 -22.95 -19.77 -3.76
CA LEU A 200 -21.87 -20.69 -3.43
C LEU A 200 -21.06 -20.25 -2.22
N ALA A 201 -20.90 -18.94 -2.02
CA ALA A 201 -20.14 -18.36 -0.91
C ALA A 201 -20.96 -18.28 0.40
N GLY A 202 -22.28 -18.08 0.31
CA GLY A 202 -23.19 -17.96 1.47
C GLY A 202 -23.83 -19.29 1.91
N GLY A 203 -23.42 -20.42 1.36
CA GLY A 203 -23.99 -21.77 1.64
C GLY A 203 -23.15 -22.58 2.66
N GLY A 204 -22.42 -21.93 3.57
CA GLY A 204 -21.67 -22.56 4.66
C GLY A 204 -22.23 -22.23 6.03
#